data_b1221a91b0f50fd6b7e089426508c92d
#
_entry.id   b1221a91b0f50fd6b7e089426508c92d
#
_cell.length_a   1.000
_cell.length_b   1.000
_cell.length_c   1.000
_cell.angle_alpha   90.00
_cell.angle_beta   90.00
_cell.angle_gamma   90.00
#
_symmetry.space_group_name_H-M   'P 1'
#
loop_
_entity.id
_entity.type
_entity.pdbx_description
1 polymer ?
#
loop_
_entity_poly.entity_id
_entity_poly.type
_entity_poly.pdbx_seq_one_letter_code
_entity_poly.pdbx_strand_id
1 'polypeptide(L)'
;MRAFKTLCCMIATCMAFAVCAQQNENVPPVRHSRIGDVAKSADGSITLKVVGQKLNYGGVKPELRDTDVWSPKSVHFHPNGKKYYINSLEGCRTMVYDARTNKKLAVIHHKFTPANAYLWAKESGFFPFTHYTNKKNLNTFWGRPVESTFSHRGRYLWIPYYRRSYDINAQDPSAISVIDTRTDSIIKVFETGPLPKMVATTHSGKYLAVTHWGDNTVGILDISSPNPDDWHYVKCVVVDYQLKLNLSMTTKVDRDCNSGYLLRGTVFTPDDHYMLIACMGGGGGIAVIDMQKMQYVGRLTGVSNARHLVVKNGYLYASLNAAGIVQRLPLTKVEAAIKAMNGKTAPISGWQTCKVGGGARTISLSPSGNFAFAACNSASQLCVVDTRTMKQVATLTIDSYPVGLDISADGRFVVLTSQGRRGHGGNAVNLVEVTYKEKEPTSALIDEQKEEEDAVAAKVAQEQEQADAQSGIDWWYIGVAVGFVLGLMAVAFFRGRKK
;
A
#
# COMPACT_ATOMS: atom_id res chain seq x y z
N MET A 1 26.74 -20.92 -34.85
CA MET A 1 25.98 -19.78 -34.29
C MET A 1 24.61 -20.14 -33.66
N ARG A 2 23.84 -21.09 -34.18
CA ARG A 2 22.54 -21.53 -33.54
C ARG A 2 22.74 -22.29 -32.22
N ALA A 3 23.72 -23.18 -32.13
CA ALA A 3 24.01 -23.96 -30.91
C ALA A 3 24.45 -23.09 -29.73
N PHE A 4 25.16 -21.99 -29.96
CA PHE A 4 25.62 -21.07 -28.90
C PHE A 4 24.46 -20.25 -28.30
N LYS A 5 23.45 -19.86 -29.12
CA LYS A 5 22.27 -19.17 -28.66
C LYS A 5 21.36 -20.06 -27.78
N THR A 6 21.24 -21.35 -28.14
CA THR A 6 20.46 -22.31 -27.35
C THR A 6 21.13 -22.61 -26.01
N LEU A 7 22.46 -22.69 -25.95
CA LEU A 7 23.20 -22.89 -24.71
C LEU A 7 23.10 -21.67 -23.76
N CYS A 8 23.17 -20.44 -24.28
CA CYS A 8 22.99 -19.23 -23.48
C CYS A 8 21.56 -19.11 -22.92
N CYS A 9 20.51 -19.50 -23.67
CA CYS A 9 19.15 -19.53 -23.15
C CYS A 9 18.95 -20.58 -22.06
N MET A 10 19.54 -21.77 -22.19
CA MET A 10 19.49 -22.80 -21.15
C MET A 10 20.24 -22.39 -19.87
N ILE A 11 21.40 -21.74 -19.99
CA ILE A 11 22.16 -21.24 -18.84
C ILE A 11 21.40 -20.10 -18.14
N ALA A 12 20.76 -19.19 -18.89
CA ALA A 12 19.94 -18.13 -18.30
C ALA A 12 18.70 -18.69 -17.58
N THR A 13 18.06 -19.73 -18.11
CA THR A 13 16.92 -20.41 -17.49
C THR A 13 17.37 -21.16 -16.23
N CYS A 14 18.52 -21.85 -16.26
CA CYS A 14 19.09 -22.52 -15.09
C CYS A 14 19.49 -21.52 -13.97
N MET A 15 20.03 -20.34 -14.31
CA MET A 15 20.35 -19.33 -13.30
C MET A 15 19.10 -18.72 -12.66
N ALA A 16 17.99 -18.56 -13.40
CA ALA A 16 16.72 -18.10 -12.85
C ALA A 16 16.13 -19.15 -11.87
N PHE A 17 16.25 -20.43 -12.15
CA PHE A 17 15.88 -21.50 -11.23
C PHE A 17 16.78 -21.58 -10.01
N ALA A 18 18.10 -21.33 -10.14
CA ALA A 18 19.03 -21.34 -9.02
C ALA A 18 18.75 -20.20 -8.03
N VAL A 19 18.37 -19.00 -8.50
CA VAL A 19 18.01 -17.87 -7.62
C VAL A 19 16.72 -18.16 -6.84
N CYS A 20 15.75 -18.87 -7.41
CA CYS A 20 14.54 -19.29 -6.68
C CYS A 20 14.81 -20.47 -5.71
N ALA A 21 15.70 -21.40 -6.06
CA ALA A 21 16.06 -22.54 -5.20
C ALA A 21 16.88 -22.10 -3.98
N GLN A 22 17.73 -21.08 -4.09
CA GLN A 22 18.51 -20.53 -2.95
C GLN A 22 17.67 -19.76 -1.91
N GLN A 23 16.40 -19.42 -2.20
CA GLN A 23 15.51 -18.88 -1.17
C GLN A 23 15.00 -19.94 -0.17
N ASN A 24 15.47 -21.18 -0.25
CA ASN A 24 14.91 -22.31 0.48
C ASN A 24 15.58 -22.65 1.82
N GLU A 25 16.72 -22.09 2.17
CA GLU A 25 17.54 -22.75 3.22
C GLU A 25 17.66 -22.04 4.57
N ASN A 26 17.18 -20.83 4.80
CA ASN A 26 17.19 -20.26 6.16
C ASN A 26 15.99 -19.38 6.42
N VAL A 27 14.95 -19.93 7.05
CA VAL A 27 13.92 -19.10 7.69
C VAL A 27 14.57 -18.47 8.93
N PRO A 28 14.77 -17.13 8.97
CA PRO A 28 15.36 -16.49 10.14
C PRO A 28 14.58 -16.79 11.41
N PRO A 29 15.23 -16.77 12.58
CA PRO A 29 14.56 -17.01 13.86
C PRO A 29 13.37 -16.05 14.03
N VAL A 30 12.29 -16.58 14.60
CA VAL A 30 11.11 -15.78 14.93
C VAL A 30 11.51 -14.69 15.93
N ARG A 31 11.12 -13.47 15.65
CA ARG A 31 11.32 -12.31 16.53
C ARG A 31 9.98 -11.70 16.89
N HIS A 32 9.90 -11.19 18.09
CA HIS A 32 8.75 -10.45 18.61
C HIS A 32 9.24 -9.12 19.19
N SER A 33 8.50 -8.07 18.93
CA SER A 33 8.63 -6.80 19.62
C SER A 33 7.64 -6.70 20.78
N ARG A 34 7.86 -5.73 21.66
CA ARG A 34 7.02 -5.48 22.84
C ARG A 34 6.66 -4.00 22.93
N ILE A 35 5.49 -3.72 23.46
CA ILE A 35 5.14 -2.33 23.84
C ILE A 35 6.19 -1.84 24.83
N GLY A 36 6.76 -0.67 24.55
CA GLY A 36 7.85 -0.08 25.33
C GLY A 36 9.24 -0.26 24.73
N ASP A 37 9.43 -1.13 23.72
CA ASP A 37 10.71 -1.23 23.00
C ASP A 37 11.05 0.12 22.34
N VAL A 38 12.31 0.57 22.52
CA VAL A 38 12.78 1.89 22.08
C VAL A 38 14.06 1.76 21.26
N ALA A 39 14.17 2.57 20.24
CA ALA A 39 15.43 2.84 19.53
C ALA A 39 15.62 4.35 19.36
N LYS A 40 16.87 4.82 19.51
CA LYS A 40 17.23 6.23 19.37
C LYS A 40 18.42 6.39 18.44
N SER A 41 18.44 7.46 17.66
CA SER A 41 19.64 7.86 16.94
C SER A 41 20.71 8.35 17.90
N ALA A 42 22.00 8.17 17.55
CA ALA A 42 23.13 8.57 18.39
C ALA A 42 23.17 10.09 18.62
N ASP A 43 22.71 10.88 17.65
CA ASP A 43 22.64 12.34 17.70
C ASP A 43 21.35 12.88 18.34
N GLY A 44 20.44 11.99 18.77
CA GLY A 44 19.15 12.36 19.32
C GLY A 44 18.16 12.94 18.32
N SER A 45 18.43 12.87 17.01
CA SER A 45 17.56 13.44 15.96
C SER A 45 16.21 12.73 15.86
N ILE A 46 16.16 11.44 16.18
CA ILE A 46 14.93 10.65 16.13
C ILE A 46 14.88 9.58 17.23
N THR A 47 13.70 9.38 17.79
CA THR A 47 13.40 8.30 18.73
C THR A 47 12.17 7.52 18.23
N LEU A 48 12.26 6.20 18.28
CA LEU A 48 11.19 5.25 17.94
C LEU A 48 10.77 4.53 19.22
N LYS A 49 9.47 4.36 19.45
CA LYS A 49 8.93 3.59 20.58
C LYS A 49 7.71 2.79 20.15
N VAL A 50 7.70 1.48 20.40
CA VAL A 50 6.50 0.66 20.22
C VAL A 50 5.46 1.06 21.27
N VAL A 51 4.33 1.61 20.83
CA VAL A 51 3.25 2.08 21.73
C VAL A 51 1.97 1.29 21.61
N GLY A 52 1.84 0.45 20.59
CA GLY A 52 0.65 -0.38 20.37
C GLY A 52 0.94 -1.61 19.53
N GLN A 53 0.16 -2.66 19.76
CA GLN A 53 0.25 -3.90 19.00
C GLN A 53 -1.14 -4.49 18.76
N LYS A 54 -1.30 -5.20 17.63
CA LYS A 54 -2.41 -6.11 17.34
C LYS A 54 -1.80 -7.44 16.87
N LEU A 55 -2.07 -8.51 17.60
CA LEU A 55 -1.33 -9.76 17.49
C LEU A 55 -2.29 -10.95 17.33
N ASN A 56 -1.94 -11.89 16.47
CA ASN A 56 -2.73 -13.12 16.27
C ASN A 56 -1.81 -14.34 16.16
N TYR A 57 -1.16 -14.68 17.29
CA TYR A 57 -0.37 -15.90 17.44
C TYR A 57 -0.51 -16.46 18.87
N GLY A 58 0.08 -17.63 19.14
CA GLY A 58 -0.01 -18.28 20.46
C GLY A 58 0.69 -17.50 21.57
N GLY A 59 0.16 -17.53 22.80
CA GLY A 59 0.76 -16.88 23.97
C GLY A 59 0.57 -15.36 24.05
N VAL A 60 -0.21 -14.77 23.16
CA VAL A 60 -0.54 -13.33 23.19
C VAL A 60 -1.53 -13.03 24.30
N LYS A 61 -1.28 -11.94 25.04
CA LYS A 61 -2.22 -11.41 26.04
C LYS A 61 -3.54 -11.04 25.41
N PRO A 62 -4.69 -11.29 26.07
CA PRO A 62 -6.03 -11.05 25.50
C PRO A 62 -6.24 -9.62 24.97
N GLU A 63 -5.72 -8.60 25.66
CA GLU A 63 -5.85 -7.20 25.32
C GLU A 63 -5.13 -6.78 24.02
N LEU A 64 -4.13 -7.56 23.60
CA LEU A 64 -3.38 -7.36 22.36
C LEU A 64 -3.88 -8.25 21.23
N ARG A 65 -4.74 -9.23 21.56
CA ARG A 65 -5.19 -10.23 20.60
C ARG A 65 -6.19 -9.63 19.61
N ASP A 66 -5.93 -9.82 18.33
CA ASP A 66 -6.80 -9.44 17.25
C ASP A 66 -6.83 -10.53 16.17
N THR A 67 -7.89 -11.34 16.18
CA THR A 67 -8.05 -12.50 15.29
C THR A 67 -8.27 -12.13 13.83
N ASP A 68 -8.56 -10.87 13.53
CA ASP A 68 -8.68 -10.38 12.14
C ASP A 68 -7.31 -10.13 11.49
N VAL A 69 -6.25 -10.03 12.29
CA VAL A 69 -4.87 -9.92 11.83
C VAL A 69 -4.39 -11.30 11.35
N TRP A 70 -4.62 -11.61 10.08
CA TRP A 70 -4.20 -12.86 9.48
C TRP A 70 -3.43 -12.62 8.19
N SER A 71 -2.10 -12.82 8.24
CA SER A 71 -1.18 -12.49 7.15
C SER A 71 -1.32 -11.02 6.72
N PRO A 72 -1.16 -10.04 7.65
CA PRO A 72 -1.33 -8.63 7.34
C PRO A 72 -0.29 -8.20 6.31
N LYS A 73 -0.73 -7.49 5.24
CA LYS A 73 0.07 -7.25 4.04
C LYS A 73 0.50 -5.81 3.88
N SER A 74 -0.44 -4.90 3.86
CA SER A 74 -0.19 -3.47 3.71
C SER A 74 -0.95 -2.69 4.77
N VAL A 75 -0.51 -1.48 4.99
CA VAL A 75 -1.15 -0.49 5.84
C VAL A 75 -1.08 0.86 5.16
N HIS A 76 -2.14 1.67 5.30
CA HIS A 76 -2.16 3.05 4.85
C HIS A 76 -2.92 3.92 5.83
N PHE A 77 -2.30 5.02 6.24
CA PHE A 77 -2.99 6.08 6.96
C PHE A 77 -3.91 6.83 6.01
N HIS A 78 -5.11 7.11 6.47
CA HIS A 78 -5.97 8.06 5.77
C HIS A 78 -5.29 9.44 5.73
N PRO A 79 -5.33 10.18 4.61
CA PRO A 79 -4.63 11.46 4.47
C PRO A 79 -5.00 12.50 5.53
N ASN A 80 -6.20 12.42 6.13
CA ASN A 80 -6.63 13.29 7.22
C ASN A 80 -6.10 12.89 8.61
N GLY A 81 -5.30 11.82 8.71
CA GLY A 81 -4.71 11.38 9.96
C GLY A 81 -5.64 10.73 10.98
N LYS A 82 -6.95 10.58 10.69
CA LYS A 82 -7.94 10.08 11.68
C LYS A 82 -8.01 8.56 11.76
N LYS A 83 -7.75 7.87 10.64
CA LYS A 83 -7.85 6.41 10.52
C LYS A 83 -6.62 5.82 9.86
N TYR A 84 -6.41 4.52 10.03
CA TYR A 84 -5.54 3.73 9.18
C TYR A 84 -6.18 2.39 8.83
N TYR A 85 -5.82 1.87 7.66
CA TYR A 85 -6.41 0.67 7.06
C TYR A 85 -5.34 -0.40 6.93
N ILE A 86 -5.64 -1.63 7.34
CA ILE A 86 -4.74 -2.77 7.26
C ILE A 86 -5.37 -3.88 6.43
N ASN A 87 -4.70 -4.28 5.37
CA ASN A 87 -5.09 -5.40 4.54
C ASN A 87 -4.61 -6.72 5.12
N SER A 88 -5.55 -7.58 5.53
CA SER A 88 -5.31 -8.94 6.00
C SER A 88 -5.45 -9.90 4.82
N LEU A 89 -4.31 -10.29 4.22
CA LEU A 89 -4.27 -11.03 2.95
C LEU A 89 -5.03 -12.35 3.03
N GLU A 90 -4.62 -13.24 3.94
CA GLU A 90 -5.24 -14.56 4.09
C GLU A 90 -6.58 -14.47 4.85
N GLY A 91 -6.78 -13.40 5.62
CA GLY A 91 -8.05 -13.08 6.26
C GLY A 91 -9.14 -12.60 5.31
N CYS A 92 -8.78 -12.25 4.05
CA CYS A 92 -9.72 -11.70 3.06
C CYS A 92 -10.55 -10.53 3.60
N ARG A 93 -9.89 -9.61 4.33
CA ARG A 93 -10.53 -8.46 4.98
C ARG A 93 -9.59 -7.27 5.10
N THR A 94 -10.16 -6.10 5.27
CA THR A 94 -9.43 -4.88 5.65
C THR A 94 -9.95 -4.40 6.99
N MET A 95 -9.07 -4.24 7.96
CA MET A 95 -9.39 -3.68 9.27
C MET A 95 -9.16 -2.17 9.24
N VAL A 96 -10.05 -1.44 9.89
CA VAL A 96 -10.00 0.02 10.06
C VAL A 96 -9.78 0.32 11.52
N TYR A 97 -8.78 1.15 11.81
CA TYR A 97 -8.46 1.57 13.18
C TYR A 97 -8.47 3.10 13.29
N ASP A 98 -8.87 3.58 14.44
CA ASP A 98 -8.67 4.97 14.84
C ASP A 98 -7.18 5.24 15.07
N ALA A 99 -6.63 6.25 14.40
CA ALA A 99 -5.20 6.53 14.44
C ALA A 99 -4.70 7.05 15.79
N ARG A 100 -5.58 7.69 16.57
CA ARG A 100 -5.24 8.27 17.88
C ARG A 100 -5.34 7.24 19.00
N THR A 101 -6.42 6.46 19.02
CA THR A 101 -6.73 5.53 20.12
C THR A 101 -6.30 4.10 19.84
N ASN A 102 -5.91 3.80 18.61
CA ASN A 102 -5.59 2.44 18.13
C ASN A 102 -6.75 1.44 18.35
N LYS A 103 -8.00 1.93 18.42
CA LYS A 103 -9.18 1.09 18.53
C LYS A 103 -9.67 0.67 17.14
N LYS A 104 -10.11 -0.57 17.00
CA LYS A 104 -10.73 -1.06 15.78
C LYS A 104 -12.10 -0.39 15.61
N LEU A 105 -12.32 0.22 14.44
CA LEU A 105 -13.56 0.89 14.06
C LEU A 105 -14.45 -0.02 13.20
N ALA A 106 -13.85 -0.73 12.24
CA ALA A 106 -14.58 -1.58 11.30
C ALA A 106 -13.72 -2.74 10.80
N VAL A 107 -14.41 -3.75 10.25
CA VAL A 107 -13.82 -4.84 9.46
C VAL A 107 -14.60 -4.94 8.15
N ILE A 108 -13.90 -4.75 7.03
CA ILE A 108 -14.46 -4.80 5.69
C ILE A 108 -14.12 -6.18 5.12
N HIS A 109 -15.14 -7.00 4.88
CA HIS A 109 -14.98 -8.33 4.34
C HIS A 109 -14.97 -8.30 2.81
N HIS A 110 -13.95 -8.92 2.21
CA HIS A 110 -13.81 -9.04 0.75
C HIS A 110 -14.35 -10.39 0.26
N LYS A 111 -15.64 -10.63 0.53
CA LYS A 111 -16.36 -11.81 0.08
C LYS A 111 -17.44 -11.38 -0.92
N PHE A 112 -17.38 -11.88 -2.13
CA PHE A 112 -18.34 -11.59 -3.18
C PHE A 112 -19.20 -12.81 -3.49
N THR A 113 -20.48 -12.55 -3.64
CA THR A 113 -21.54 -13.52 -3.96
C THR A 113 -22.44 -12.94 -5.05
N PRO A 114 -23.35 -13.71 -5.64
CA PRO A 114 -24.32 -13.16 -6.60
C PRO A 114 -25.15 -11.98 -6.06
N ALA A 115 -25.37 -11.91 -4.75
CA ALA A 115 -26.06 -10.80 -4.12
C ALA A 115 -25.29 -9.46 -4.22
N ASN A 116 -23.99 -9.49 -4.50
CA ASN A 116 -23.15 -8.30 -4.66
C ASN A 116 -23.01 -7.86 -6.14
N ALA A 117 -23.86 -8.38 -7.06
CA ALA A 117 -23.77 -8.07 -8.50
C ALA A 117 -23.86 -6.56 -8.79
N TYR A 118 -24.59 -5.82 -7.99
CA TYR A 118 -24.77 -4.37 -8.12
C TYR A 118 -23.48 -3.55 -7.88
N LEU A 119 -22.48 -4.13 -7.22
CA LEU A 119 -21.17 -3.47 -6.98
C LEU A 119 -20.26 -3.49 -8.21
N TRP A 120 -20.52 -4.39 -9.15
CA TRP A 120 -19.61 -4.61 -10.27
C TRP A 120 -19.80 -3.54 -11.34
N ALA A 121 -18.68 -2.92 -11.71
CA ALA A 121 -18.62 -2.05 -12.86
C ALA A 121 -18.81 -2.85 -14.16
N LYS A 122 -19.16 -2.16 -15.23
CA LYS A 122 -19.24 -2.76 -16.57
C LYS A 122 -17.86 -3.30 -16.97
N GLU A 123 -17.82 -4.48 -17.58
CA GLU A 123 -16.60 -5.09 -18.10
C GLU A 123 -15.94 -4.16 -19.14
N SER A 124 -14.62 -4.00 -19.01
CA SER A 124 -13.83 -3.13 -19.88
C SER A 124 -13.44 -3.80 -21.22
N GLY A 125 -13.45 -5.12 -21.25
CA GLY A 125 -12.92 -5.93 -22.35
C GLY A 125 -11.39 -6.01 -22.41
N PHE A 126 -10.65 -5.34 -21.51
CA PHE A 126 -9.18 -5.42 -21.46
C PHE A 126 -8.67 -6.69 -20.79
N PHE A 127 -9.48 -7.35 -19.97
CA PHE A 127 -9.06 -8.46 -19.11
C PHE A 127 -9.92 -9.72 -19.36
N PRO A 128 -9.74 -10.44 -20.49
CA PRO A 128 -10.53 -11.62 -20.79
C PRO A 128 -10.14 -12.80 -19.90
N PHE A 129 -11.14 -13.57 -19.44
CA PHE A 129 -10.93 -14.86 -18.81
C PHE A 129 -10.57 -15.90 -19.87
N THR A 130 -9.46 -16.60 -19.69
CA THR A 130 -8.94 -17.59 -20.65
C THR A 130 -8.85 -19.00 -20.09
N HIS A 131 -8.75 -19.17 -18.79
CA HIS A 131 -8.60 -20.47 -18.13
C HIS A 131 -9.83 -20.90 -17.35
N TYR A 132 -10.47 -19.96 -16.62
CA TYR A 132 -11.68 -20.26 -15.86
C TYR A 132 -12.92 -19.96 -16.70
N THR A 133 -13.66 -21.03 -17.04
CA THR A 133 -14.76 -20.98 -18.01
C THR A 133 -16.15 -20.89 -17.39
N ASN A 134 -16.29 -21.06 -16.07
CA ASN A 134 -17.59 -21.00 -15.41
C ASN A 134 -18.07 -19.56 -15.23
N LYS A 135 -18.65 -19.01 -16.31
CA LYS A 135 -19.11 -17.61 -16.37
C LYS A 135 -20.12 -17.22 -15.28
N LYS A 136 -20.91 -18.18 -14.79
CA LYS A 136 -21.91 -17.90 -13.72
C LYS A 136 -21.28 -17.56 -12.38
N ASN A 137 -20.04 -17.96 -12.14
CA ASN A 137 -19.36 -17.84 -10.86
C ASN A 137 -18.13 -16.94 -10.90
N LEU A 138 -17.87 -16.22 -12.01
CA LEU A 138 -16.70 -15.35 -12.13
C LEU A 138 -16.59 -14.36 -10.95
N ASN A 139 -17.70 -13.77 -10.55
CA ASN A 139 -17.77 -12.75 -9.49
C ASN A 139 -18.13 -13.31 -8.10
N THR A 140 -18.02 -14.65 -7.93
CA THR A 140 -18.23 -15.34 -6.64
C THR A 140 -16.91 -15.85 -6.10
N PHE A 141 -16.29 -15.11 -5.19
CA PHE A 141 -14.96 -15.43 -4.65
C PHE A 141 -14.64 -14.70 -3.35
N TRP A 142 -13.56 -15.12 -2.70
CA TRP A 142 -12.89 -14.40 -1.63
C TRP A 142 -11.73 -13.61 -2.22
N GLY A 143 -11.75 -12.28 -2.05
CA GLY A 143 -10.68 -11.38 -2.47
C GLY A 143 -9.57 -11.33 -1.42
N ARG A 144 -8.32 -11.48 -1.83
CA ARG A 144 -7.14 -11.38 -0.97
C ARG A 144 -6.49 -10.00 -1.13
N PRO A 145 -6.75 -9.04 -0.21
CA PRO A 145 -6.28 -7.67 -0.35
C PRO A 145 -4.76 -7.58 -0.24
N VAL A 146 -4.10 -6.81 -1.11
CA VAL A 146 -2.62 -6.74 -1.13
C VAL A 146 -2.05 -5.38 -0.80
N GLU A 147 -2.38 -4.35 -1.55
CA GLU A 147 -1.93 -2.97 -1.37
C GLU A 147 -3.15 -2.06 -1.40
N SER A 148 -2.95 -0.77 -1.18
CA SER A 148 -4.01 0.21 -1.34
C SER A 148 -3.48 1.59 -1.69
N THR A 149 -4.35 2.44 -2.22
CA THR A 149 -4.08 3.86 -2.42
C THR A 149 -5.38 4.64 -2.24
N PHE A 150 -5.24 5.91 -1.88
CA PHE A 150 -6.39 6.82 -1.78
C PHE A 150 -6.55 7.64 -3.05
N SER A 151 -7.79 8.06 -3.32
CA SER A 151 -8.13 9.06 -4.32
C SER A 151 -9.13 10.06 -3.77
N HIS A 152 -9.37 11.17 -4.51
CA HIS A 152 -10.35 12.20 -4.15
C HIS A 152 -10.14 12.71 -2.72
N ARG A 153 -8.90 13.14 -2.42
CA ARG A 153 -8.50 13.68 -1.09
C ARG A 153 -8.78 12.71 0.07
N GLY A 154 -8.69 11.40 -0.18
CA GLY A 154 -8.92 10.37 0.83
C GLY A 154 -10.34 9.79 0.82
N ARG A 155 -11.30 10.37 0.07
CA ARG A 155 -12.68 9.89 0.03
C ARG A 155 -12.79 8.41 -0.33
N TYR A 156 -11.95 7.93 -1.23
CA TYR A 156 -12.01 6.56 -1.73
C TYR A 156 -10.68 5.84 -1.50
N LEU A 157 -10.77 4.62 -0.99
CA LEU A 157 -9.64 3.70 -0.84
C LEU A 157 -9.79 2.56 -1.85
N TRP A 158 -8.75 2.37 -2.67
CA TRP A 158 -8.69 1.35 -3.71
C TRP A 158 -7.86 0.17 -3.23
N ILE A 159 -8.42 -1.06 -3.34
CA ILE A 159 -7.78 -2.28 -2.85
C ILE A 159 -7.80 -3.37 -3.92
N PRO A 160 -6.68 -3.68 -4.57
CA PRO A 160 -6.57 -4.80 -5.49
C PRO A 160 -6.47 -6.13 -4.73
N TYR A 161 -7.02 -7.19 -5.32
CA TYR A 161 -6.96 -8.53 -4.77
C TYR A 161 -5.89 -9.36 -5.47
N TYR A 162 -5.02 -9.97 -4.69
CA TYR A 162 -3.94 -10.84 -5.17
C TYR A 162 -4.44 -11.85 -6.21
N ARG A 163 -5.61 -12.45 -5.96
CA ARG A 163 -6.30 -13.36 -6.86
C ARG A 163 -7.74 -13.58 -6.42
N ARG A 164 -8.53 -14.09 -7.29
CA ARG A 164 -9.82 -14.73 -6.98
C ARG A 164 -9.56 -16.08 -6.32
N SER A 165 -10.34 -16.50 -5.33
CA SER A 165 -10.04 -17.69 -4.53
C SER A 165 -10.00 -19.01 -5.34
N TYR A 166 -10.73 -19.10 -6.44
CA TYR A 166 -10.73 -20.25 -7.32
C TYR A 166 -9.51 -20.32 -8.27
N ASP A 167 -8.84 -19.19 -8.53
CA ASP A 167 -7.66 -19.13 -9.42
C ASP A 167 -6.39 -19.26 -8.59
N ILE A 168 -5.96 -20.50 -8.34
CA ILE A 168 -4.83 -20.79 -7.46
C ILE A 168 -3.50 -20.24 -7.96
N ASN A 169 -3.37 -20.04 -9.27
CA ASN A 169 -2.17 -19.54 -9.93
C ASN A 169 -2.25 -18.06 -10.31
N ALA A 170 -3.39 -17.39 -10.05
CA ALA A 170 -3.58 -15.98 -10.38
C ALA A 170 -3.18 -15.68 -11.84
N GLN A 171 -3.66 -16.49 -12.79
CA GLN A 171 -3.37 -16.33 -14.22
C GLN A 171 -4.51 -15.69 -15.00
N ASP A 172 -5.72 -15.73 -14.46
CA ASP A 172 -6.90 -15.04 -14.99
C ASP A 172 -7.13 -13.69 -14.30
N PRO A 173 -8.00 -12.85 -14.82
CA PRO A 173 -8.31 -11.55 -14.23
C PRO A 173 -8.70 -11.63 -12.76
N SER A 174 -8.12 -10.76 -11.96
CA SER A 174 -8.50 -10.53 -10.58
C SER A 174 -9.54 -9.41 -10.48
N ALA A 175 -9.57 -8.69 -9.36
CA ALA A 175 -10.45 -7.56 -9.17
C ALA A 175 -9.81 -6.50 -8.27
N ILE A 176 -10.36 -5.28 -8.32
CA ILE A 176 -10.05 -4.18 -7.42
C ILE A 176 -11.35 -3.60 -6.86
N SER A 177 -11.42 -3.40 -5.55
CA SER A 177 -12.57 -2.77 -4.89
C SER A 177 -12.29 -1.31 -4.57
N VAL A 178 -13.37 -0.55 -4.48
CA VAL A 178 -13.41 0.84 -4.01
C VAL A 178 -14.21 0.89 -2.72
N ILE A 179 -13.62 1.48 -1.70
CA ILE A 179 -14.23 1.69 -0.39
C ILE A 179 -14.49 3.19 -0.22
N ASP A 180 -15.70 3.59 0.11
CA ASP A 180 -15.98 4.94 0.61
C ASP A 180 -15.52 5.01 2.08
N THR A 181 -14.51 5.82 2.35
CA THR A 181 -13.88 5.92 3.68
C THR A 181 -14.75 6.61 4.72
N ARG A 182 -15.85 7.24 4.32
CA ARG A 182 -16.83 7.83 5.27
C ARG A 182 -17.72 6.77 5.90
N THR A 183 -18.02 5.71 5.13
CA THR A 183 -18.87 4.59 5.58
C THR A 183 -18.09 3.31 5.84
N ASP A 184 -16.80 3.27 5.44
CA ASP A 184 -15.94 2.08 5.46
C ASP A 184 -16.61 0.87 4.76
N SER A 185 -17.29 1.14 3.62
CA SER A 185 -18.03 0.14 2.85
C SER A 185 -17.55 0.06 1.41
N ILE A 186 -17.55 -1.15 0.84
CA ILE A 186 -17.28 -1.36 -0.58
C ILE A 186 -18.46 -0.79 -1.38
N ILE A 187 -18.16 0.14 -2.28
CA ILE A 187 -19.16 0.81 -3.13
C ILE A 187 -19.07 0.39 -4.59
N LYS A 188 -17.91 -0.10 -5.03
CA LYS A 188 -17.68 -0.53 -6.42
C LYS A 188 -16.58 -1.57 -6.52
N VAL A 189 -16.67 -2.41 -7.55
CA VAL A 189 -15.64 -3.42 -7.87
C VAL A 189 -15.42 -3.41 -9.38
N PHE A 190 -14.15 -3.38 -9.78
CA PHE A 190 -13.74 -3.51 -11.18
C PHE A 190 -12.98 -4.82 -11.37
N GLU A 191 -13.10 -5.43 -12.54
CA GLU A 191 -12.14 -6.42 -12.99
C GLU A 191 -10.75 -5.76 -13.15
N THR A 192 -9.68 -6.52 -13.05
CA THR A 192 -8.32 -6.07 -13.36
C THR A 192 -7.48 -7.24 -13.82
N GLY A 193 -6.28 -6.98 -14.35
CA GLY A 193 -5.38 -8.04 -14.81
C GLY A 193 -4.93 -9.00 -13.71
N PRO A 194 -4.20 -10.06 -14.08
CA PRO A 194 -3.84 -11.14 -13.17
C PRO A 194 -2.79 -10.70 -12.15
N LEU A 195 -2.96 -11.16 -10.92
CA LEU A 195 -2.03 -10.98 -9.81
C LEU A 195 -1.60 -9.51 -9.61
N PRO A 196 -2.58 -8.59 -9.40
CA PRO A 196 -2.24 -7.19 -9.13
C PRO A 196 -1.45 -7.11 -7.81
N LYS A 197 -0.40 -6.29 -7.78
CA LYS A 197 0.50 -6.14 -6.62
C LYS A 197 0.64 -4.72 -6.15
N MET A 198 0.31 -3.74 -7.00
CA MET A 198 0.43 -2.33 -6.64
C MET A 198 -0.68 -1.54 -7.29
N VAL A 199 -1.04 -0.45 -6.65
CA VAL A 199 -2.02 0.53 -7.12
C VAL A 199 -1.51 1.92 -6.76
N ALA A 200 -1.64 2.87 -7.67
CA ALA A 200 -1.20 4.25 -7.45
C ALA A 200 -2.12 5.24 -8.19
N THR A 201 -2.35 6.40 -7.60
CA THR A 201 -3.09 7.51 -8.21
C THR A 201 -2.14 8.58 -8.72
N THR A 202 -2.48 9.23 -9.82
CA THR A 202 -1.81 10.45 -10.29
C THR A 202 -1.99 11.58 -9.28
N HIS A 203 -1.06 12.53 -9.25
CA HIS A 203 -1.14 13.72 -8.37
C HIS A 203 -2.34 14.61 -8.74
N SER A 204 -2.67 14.68 -10.04
CA SER A 204 -3.88 15.34 -10.54
C SER A 204 -5.19 14.68 -10.09
N GLY A 205 -5.14 13.44 -9.58
CA GLY A 205 -6.33 12.65 -9.25
C GLY A 205 -7.10 12.13 -10.47
N LYS A 206 -6.57 12.33 -11.70
CA LYS A 206 -7.27 11.95 -12.93
C LYS A 206 -7.25 10.44 -13.18
N TYR A 207 -6.10 9.81 -12.95
CA TYR A 207 -5.91 8.39 -13.27
C TYR A 207 -5.52 7.55 -12.05
N LEU A 208 -5.93 6.29 -12.08
CA LEU A 208 -5.48 5.25 -11.19
C LEU A 208 -4.82 4.15 -12.01
N ALA A 209 -3.61 3.76 -11.63
CA ALA A 209 -2.89 2.65 -12.24
C ALA A 209 -2.95 1.41 -11.35
N VAL A 210 -3.22 0.26 -11.95
CA VAL A 210 -3.15 -1.05 -11.29
C VAL A 210 -2.06 -1.87 -11.98
N THR A 211 -1.01 -2.21 -11.24
CA THR A 211 0.16 -2.91 -11.76
C THR A 211 0.02 -4.42 -11.56
N HIS A 212 0.04 -5.18 -12.65
CA HIS A 212 -0.14 -6.62 -12.66
C HIS A 212 1.21 -7.33 -12.70
N TRP A 213 1.55 -7.94 -11.60
CA TRP A 213 2.72 -8.81 -11.47
C TRP A 213 2.59 -10.06 -12.36
N GLY A 214 1.36 -10.51 -12.61
CA GLY A 214 1.07 -11.79 -13.23
C GLY A 214 1.41 -11.89 -14.70
N ASP A 215 1.37 -10.77 -15.44
CA ASP A 215 1.49 -10.77 -16.89
C ASP A 215 2.25 -9.60 -17.52
N ASN A 216 2.93 -8.77 -16.71
CA ASN A 216 3.64 -7.57 -17.14
C ASN A 216 2.72 -6.50 -17.75
N THR A 217 1.52 -6.32 -17.25
CA THR A 217 0.62 -5.27 -17.73
C THR A 217 0.29 -4.25 -16.63
N VAL A 218 -0.22 -3.11 -17.05
CA VAL A 218 -0.73 -2.05 -16.17
C VAL A 218 -2.07 -1.58 -16.69
N GLY A 219 -3.11 -1.74 -15.87
CA GLY A 219 -4.42 -1.17 -16.14
C GLY A 219 -4.48 0.28 -15.71
N ILE A 220 -5.01 1.17 -16.54
CA ILE A 220 -5.19 2.60 -16.25
C ILE A 220 -6.69 2.91 -16.28
N LEU A 221 -7.21 3.36 -15.13
CA LEU A 221 -8.59 3.84 -15.00
C LEU A 221 -8.62 5.36 -15.04
N ASP A 222 -9.58 5.92 -15.75
CA ASP A 222 -9.98 7.33 -15.57
C ASP A 222 -10.91 7.40 -14.37
N ILE A 223 -10.49 8.17 -13.36
CA ILE A 223 -11.22 8.39 -12.11
C ILE A 223 -11.49 9.89 -11.90
N SER A 224 -11.43 10.71 -12.94
CA SER A 224 -11.57 12.16 -12.86
C SER A 224 -12.96 12.63 -12.47
N SER A 225 -14.00 11.83 -12.74
CA SER A 225 -15.37 12.15 -12.36
C SER A 225 -15.54 12.07 -10.84
N PRO A 226 -16.30 12.97 -10.23
CA PRO A 226 -16.71 12.85 -8.83
C PRO A 226 -17.70 11.68 -8.58
N ASN A 227 -18.33 11.16 -9.64
CA ASN A 227 -19.27 10.04 -9.59
C ASN A 227 -18.54 8.72 -9.89
N PRO A 228 -18.48 7.76 -8.94
CA PRO A 228 -17.86 6.45 -9.16
C PRO A 228 -18.47 5.62 -10.30
N ASP A 229 -19.69 5.92 -10.75
CA ASP A 229 -20.34 5.21 -11.84
C ASP A 229 -19.75 5.55 -13.22
N ASP A 230 -19.07 6.68 -13.34
CA ASP A 230 -18.41 7.10 -14.58
C ASP A 230 -16.98 6.54 -14.72
N TRP A 231 -16.41 5.99 -13.66
CA TRP A 231 -15.04 5.50 -13.70
C TRP A 231 -14.92 4.25 -14.57
N HIS A 232 -13.88 4.21 -15.37
CA HIS A 232 -13.68 3.11 -16.32
C HIS A 232 -12.21 2.96 -16.72
N TYR A 233 -11.84 1.78 -17.18
CA TYR A 233 -10.53 1.57 -17.78
C TYR A 233 -10.44 2.27 -19.13
N VAL A 234 -9.37 3.04 -19.31
CA VAL A 234 -9.05 3.72 -20.56
C VAL A 234 -7.92 3.02 -21.32
N LYS A 235 -7.09 2.26 -20.62
CA LYS A 235 -5.95 1.55 -21.23
C LYS A 235 -5.51 0.35 -20.40
N CYS A 236 -4.99 -0.67 -21.10
CA CYS A 236 -4.11 -1.69 -20.54
C CYS A 236 -2.76 -1.58 -21.28
N VAL A 237 -1.71 -1.17 -20.57
CA VAL A 237 -0.37 -1.00 -21.13
C VAL A 237 0.43 -2.26 -20.89
N VAL A 238 1.03 -2.80 -21.96
CA VAL A 238 1.97 -3.92 -21.88
C VAL A 238 3.38 -3.38 -21.64
N VAL A 239 4.03 -3.85 -20.57
CA VAL A 239 5.42 -3.52 -20.25
C VAL A 239 6.34 -4.49 -20.98
N ASP A 240 6.90 -4.03 -22.10
CA ASP A 240 7.76 -4.76 -23.04
C ASP A 240 7.06 -5.95 -23.74
N TYR A 241 6.61 -6.95 -23.01
CA TYR A 241 5.84 -8.09 -23.52
C TYR A 241 4.80 -8.57 -22.52
N GLN A 242 3.66 -9.02 -23.00
CA GLN A 242 2.67 -9.66 -22.15
C GLN A 242 3.06 -11.10 -21.87
N LEU A 243 3.24 -11.45 -20.61
CA LEU A 243 3.50 -12.83 -20.20
C LEU A 243 2.19 -13.61 -20.24
N LYS A 244 2.16 -14.67 -21.03
CA LYS A 244 1.05 -15.63 -21.09
C LYS A 244 1.51 -16.97 -20.54
N LEU A 245 0.87 -17.42 -19.48
CA LEU A 245 1.14 -18.72 -18.85
C LEU A 245 -0.09 -19.61 -19.05
N ASN A 246 0.16 -20.88 -19.35
CA ASN A 246 -0.87 -21.90 -19.40
C ASN A 246 -0.61 -22.89 -18.25
N LEU A 247 -0.97 -22.47 -17.04
CA LEU A 247 -0.76 -23.25 -15.83
C LEU A 247 -1.99 -24.09 -15.52
N SER A 248 -1.76 -25.25 -14.92
CA SER A 248 -2.83 -26.09 -14.40
C SER A 248 -3.71 -25.33 -13.40
N MET A 249 -5.03 -25.48 -13.51
CA MET A 249 -5.98 -24.94 -12.53
C MET A 249 -6.01 -25.74 -11.21
N THR A 250 -5.35 -26.90 -11.15
CA THR A 250 -5.33 -27.77 -9.97
C THR A 250 -3.98 -27.87 -9.27
N THR A 251 -2.88 -27.56 -9.98
CA THR A 251 -1.52 -27.64 -9.44
C THR A 251 -0.97 -26.24 -9.20
N LYS A 252 -0.80 -25.88 -7.93
CA LYS A 252 -0.25 -24.59 -7.55
C LYS A 252 1.23 -24.47 -7.89
N VAL A 253 1.62 -23.36 -8.51
CA VAL A 253 3.02 -22.98 -8.76
C VAL A 253 3.39 -21.70 -7.99
N ASP A 254 4.69 -21.48 -7.80
CA ASP A 254 5.19 -20.26 -7.17
C ASP A 254 5.20 -19.10 -8.16
N ARG A 255 4.17 -18.25 -8.11
CA ARG A 255 4.05 -17.06 -8.94
C ARG A 255 4.96 -15.90 -8.49
N ASP A 256 5.62 -16.00 -7.35
CA ASP A 256 6.68 -15.04 -6.98
C ASP A 256 7.97 -15.27 -7.78
N CYS A 257 8.13 -16.45 -8.37
CA CYS A 257 9.26 -16.79 -9.25
C CYS A 257 8.87 -16.89 -10.73
N ASN A 258 7.63 -17.25 -11.01
CA ASN A 258 7.13 -17.51 -12.38
C ASN A 258 6.21 -16.39 -12.86
N SER A 259 6.73 -15.18 -13.02
CA SER A 259 5.96 -13.99 -13.42
C SER A 259 6.86 -12.87 -14.00
N GLY A 260 7.42 -13.07 -15.17
CA GLY A 260 8.07 -12.04 -16.01
C GLY A 260 8.98 -11.05 -15.28
N TYR A 261 8.68 -9.75 -15.42
CA TYR A 261 9.41 -8.68 -14.75
C TYR A 261 9.10 -8.51 -13.27
N LEU A 262 8.09 -9.19 -12.76
CA LEU A 262 7.70 -9.07 -11.36
C LEU A 262 7.43 -7.60 -10.98
N LEU A 263 6.53 -6.94 -11.71
CA LEU A 263 6.20 -5.52 -11.57
C LEU A 263 5.68 -5.22 -10.15
N ARG A 264 6.21 -4.14 -9.52
CA ARG A 264 5.92 -3.86 -8.12
C ARG A 264 5.70 -2.36 -7.84
N GLY A 265 6.58 -1.73 -7.06
CA GLY A 265 6.44 -0.34 -6.64
C GLY A 265 6.15 0.56 -7.83
N THR A 266 5.06 1.32 -7.77
CA THR A 266 4.57 2.16 -8.86
C THR A 266 4.36 3.57 -8.33
N VAL A 267 4.97 4.55 -8.99
CA VAL A 267 4.85 5.98 -8.65
C VAL A 267 4.76 6.81 -9.92
N PHE A 268 4.25 8.03 -9.79
CA PHE A 268 4.23 9.03 -10.85
C PHE A 268 5.27 10.10 -10.60
N THR A 269 5.77 10.73 -11.67
CA THR A 269 6.51 12.00 -11.56
C THR A 269 5.55 13.10 -11.07
N PRO A 270 6.04 14.18 -10.41
CA PRO A 270 5.17 15.21 -9.84
C PRO A 270 4.24 15.92 -10.86
N ASP A 271 4.63 15.92 -12.13
CA ASP A 271 3.86 16.45 -13.27
C ASP A 271 2.92 15.42 -13.90
N ASP A 272 2.85 14.20 -13.34
CA ASP A 272 2.13 13.05 -13.88
C ASP A 272 2.54 12.63 -15.32
N HIS A 273 3.66 13.10 -15.82
CA HIS A 273 4.11 12.79 -17.18
C HIS A 273 4.58 11.34 -17.31
N TYR A 274 5.34 10.85 -16.34
CA TYR A 274 5.84 9.47 -16.34
C TYR A 274 5.32 8.68 -15.15
N MET A 275 4.96 7.42 -15.43
CA MET A 275 4.78 6.38 -14.42
C MET A 275 6.05 5.53 -14.37
N LEU A 276 6.60 5.36 -13.18
CA LEU A 276 7.81 4.59 -12.89
C LEU A 276 7.43 3.32 -12.13
N ILE A 277 7.85 2.16 -12.62
CA ILE A 277 7.47 0.86 -12.06
C ILE A 277 8.72 0.03 -11.76
N ALA A 278 8.89 -0.37 -10.51
CA ALA A 278 9.99 -1.25 -10.09
C ALA A 278 9.83 -2.65 -10.68
N CYS A 279 10.88 -3.16 -11.31
CA CYS A 279 10.99 -4.51 -11.83
C CYS A 279 11.87 -5.35 -10.90
N MET A 280 11.30 -6.33 -10.21
CA MET A 280 12.08 -7.22 -9.32
C MET A 280 12.75 -8.36 -10.08
N GLY A 281 12.14 -8.82 -11.17
CA GLY A 281 12.61 -9.88 -12.06
C GLY A 281 13.08 -9.37 -13.41
N GLY A 282 13.35 -10.29 -14.34
CA GLY A 282 13.71 -9.97 -15.72
C GLY A 282 14.96 -9.09 -15.88
N GLY A 283 15.95 -9.23 -14.96
CA GLY A 283 17.14 -8.38 -14.92
C GLY A 283 16.98 -7.08 -14.15
N GLY A 284 15.86 -6.89 -13.45
CA GLY A 284 15.62 -5.70 -12.63
C GLY A 284 15.29 -4.44 -13.46
N GLY A 285 15.53 -3.29 -12.86
CA GLY A 285 15.33 -1.98 -13.48
C GLY A 285 14.03 -1.28 -13.05
N ILE A 286 13.73 -0.17 -13.72
CA ILE A 286 12.53 0.62 -13.54
C ILE A 286 11.88 0.79 -14.90
N ALA A 287 10.71 0.21 -15.11
CA ALA A 287 9.91 0.41 -16.32
C ALA A 287 9.31 1.81 -16.33
N VAL A 288 9.23 2.41 -17.51
CA VAL A 288 8.72 3.76 -17.74
C VAL A 288 7.53 3.73 -18.69
N ILE A 289 6.44 4.34 -18.27
CA ILE A 289 5.26 4.57 -19.10
C ILE A 289 5.08 6.10 -19.25
N ASP A 290 4.97 6.57 -20.50
CA ASP A 290 4.57 7.93 -20.84
C ASP A 290 3.05 8.02 -20.67
N MET A 291 2.59 8.81 -19.70
CA MET A 291 1.17 8.92 -19.38
C MET A 291 0.38 9.80 -20.36
N GLN A 292 1.05 10.70 -21.09
CA GLN A 292 0.39 11.49 -22.11
C GLN A 292 0.02 10.63 -23.33
N LYS A 293 0.88 9.65 -23.66
CA LYS A 293 0.65 8.70 -24.75
C LYS A 293 0.01 7.39 -24.28
N MET A 294 0.01 7.14 -22.94
CA MET A 294 -0.35 5.85 -22.33
C MET A 294 0.38 4.68 -23.00
N GLN A 295 1.72 4.80 -23.11
CA GLN A 295 2.58 3.85 -23.79
C GLN A 295 3.83 3.54 -22.99
N TYR A 296 4.25 2.27 -23.04
CA TYR A 296 5.55 1.86 -22.51
C TYR A 296 6.67 2.51 -23.34
N VAL A 297 7.59 3.20 -22.66
CA VAL A 297 8.74 3.87 -23.25
C VAL A 297 9.94 2.92 -23.30
N GLY A 298 10.22 2.28 -22.18
CA GLY A 298 11.37 1.42 -22.00
C GLY A 298 11.70 1.22 -20.54
N ARG A 299 12.89 0.69 -20.22
CA ARG A 299 13.31 0.35 -18.87
C ARG A 299 14.67 0.98 -18.54
N LEU A 300 14.73 1.66 -17.41
CA LEU A 300 15.96 2.15 -16.81
C LEU A 300 16.68 0.98 -16.15
N THR A 301 17.92 0.69 -16.57
CA THR A 301 18.73 -0.43 -16.08
C THR A 301 19.77 0.03 -15.06
N GLY A 302 20.48 -0.92 -14.39
CA GLY A 302 21.46 -0.60 -13.34
C GLY A 302 20.85 -0.59 -11.93
N VAL A 303 19.59 -0.99 -11.79
CA VAL A 303 18.91 -1.16 -10.51
C VAL A 303 18.41 -2.60 -10.41
N SER A 304 18.91 -3.37 -9.48
CA SER A 304 18.53 -4.78 -9.31
C SER A 304 17.53 -4.96 -8.19
N ASN A 305 16.50 -5.80 -8.41
CA ASN A 305 15.52 -6.21 -7.40
C ASN A 305 14.87 -5.03 -6.66
N ALA A 306 14.60 -3.93 -7.39
CA ALA A 306 13.85 -2.78 -6.85
C ALA A 306 12.44 -3.23 -6.47
N ARG A 307 12.01 -2.91 -5.23
CA ARG A 307 10.74 -3.40 -4.71
C ARG A 307 9.71 -2.31 -4.45
N HIS A 308 10.11 -1.23 -3.85
CA HIS A 308 9.24 -0.08 -3.58
C HIS A 308 9.89 1.19 -4.08
N LEU A 309 9.09 2.09 -4.63
CA LEU A 309 9.50 3.40 -5.10
C LEU A 309 8.72 4.47 -4.35
N VAL A 310 9.36 5.61 -4.09
CA VAL A 310 8.72 6.81 -3.57
C VAL A 310 9.34 8.02 -4.25
N VAL A 311 8.53 8.97 -4.69
CA VAL A 311 9.00 10.28 -5.18
C VAL A 311 8.70 11.32 -4.12
N LYS A 312 9.74 12.04 -3.67
CA LYS A 312 9.61 13.12 -2.69
C LYS A 312 10.75 14.12 -2.81
N ASN A 313 10.45 15.40 -2.69
CA ASN A 313 11.41 16.50 -2.66
C ASN A 313 12.42 16.46 -3.83
N GLY A 314 11.94 16.17 -5.04
CA GLY A 314 12.79 16.12 -6.25
C GLY A 314 13.70 14.89 -6.35
N TYR A 315 13.46 13.85 -5.54
CA TYR A 315 14.20 12.59 -5.58
C TYR A 315 13.27 11.40 -5.83
N LEU A 316 13.79 10.44 -6.58
CA LEU A 316 13.26 9.07 -6.61
C LEU A 316 14.01 8.24 -5.58
N TYR A 317 13.27 7.65 -4.64
CA TYR A 317 13.78 6.68 -3.66
C TYR A 317 13.39 5.27 -4.10
N ALA A 318 14.29 4.32 -3.88
CA ALA A 318 14.04 2.90 -4.14
C ALA A 318 14.56 2.02 -3.00
N SER A 319 13.79 0.99 -2.63
CA SER A 319 14.28 -0.10 -1.80
C SER A 319 14.74 -1.26 -2.69
N LEU A 320 15.94 -1.78 -2.43
CA LEU A 320 16.50 -2.96 -3.08
C LEU A 320 16.42 -4.14 -2.11
N ASN A 321 15.44 -5.01 -2.33
CA ASN A 321 15.06 -6.01 -1.33
C ASN A 321 16.18 -7.01 -1.04
N ALA A 322 16.74 -7.65 -2.07
CA ALA A 322 17.80 -8.65 -1.91
C ALA A 322 19.10 -8.04 -1.32
N ALA A 323 19.42 -6.82 -1.70
CA ALA A 323 20.65 -6.13 -1.26
C ALA A 323 20.51 -5.52 0.14
N GLY A 324 19.29 -5.31 0.67
CA GLY A 324 19.06 -4.59 1.92
C GLY A 324 19.54 -3.13 1.82
N ILE A 325 19.12 -2.42 0.78
CA ILE A 325 19.56 -1.05 0.49
C ILE A 325 18.32 -0.15 0.32
N VAL A 326 18.40 1.04 0.87
CA VAL A 326 17.59 2.20 0.48
C VAL A 326 18.50 3.14 -0.30
N GLN A 327 18.05 3.59 -1.46
CA GLN A 327 18.82 4.49 -2.30
C GLN A 327 17.94 5.61 -2.85
N ARG A 328 18.56 6.74 -3.24
CA ARG A 328 17.89 7.84 -3.92
C ARG A 328 18.69 8.40 -5.08
N LEU A 329 17.96 8.99 -6.03
CA LEU A 329 18.54 9.68 -7.18
C LEU A 329 17.72 10.95 -7.45
N PRO A 330 18.35 12.09 -7.81
CA PRO A 330 17.62 13.26 -8.27
C PRO A 330 16.71 12.92 -9.45
N LEU A 331 15.45 13.36 -9.39
CA LEU A 331 14.44 13.07 -10.40
C LEU A 331 14.86 13.62 -11.78
N THR A 332 15.57 14.75 -11.81
CA THR A 332 16.13 15.32 -13.03
C THR A 332 17.08 14.37 -13.77
N LYS A 333 17.86 13.55 -13.03
CA LYS A 333 18.70 12.50 -13.63
C LYS A 333 17.86 11.34 -14.18
N VAL A 334 16.77 10.99 -13.52
CA VAL A 334 15.83 9.97 -14.01
C VAL A 334 15.20 10.44 -15.31
N GLU A 335 14.69 11.65 -15.36
CA GLU A 335 14.08 12.25 -16.55
C GLU A 335 15.09 12.42 -17.70
N ALA A 336 16.33 12.84 -17.39
CA ALA A 336 17.38 12.92 -18.40
C ALA A 336 17.68 11.56 -19.03
N ALA A 337 17.74 10.49 -18.22
CA ALA A 337 17.93 9.13 -18.71
C ALA A 337 16.74 8.65 -19.57
N ILE A 338 15.51 9.02 -19.20
CA ILE A 338 14.31 8.72 -20.00
C ILE A 338 14.38 9.45 -21.35
N LYS A 339 14.70 10.73 -21.36
CA LYS A 339 14.82 11.53 -22.60
C LYS A 339 15.95 11.06 -23.52
N ALA A 340 17.06 10.58 -22.93
CA ALA A 340 18.20 10.03 -23.66
C ALA A 340 18.00 8.56 -24.10
N MET A 341 16.87 7.93 -23.76
CA MET A 341 16.62 6.52 -24.06
C MET A 341 16.54 6.30 -25.58
N ASN A 342 17.48 5.52 -26.08
CA ASN A 342 17.48 5.05 -27.45
C ASN A 342 17.23 3.53 -27.46
N GLY A 343 16.12 3.10 -28.02
CA GLY A 343 15.64 1.73 -27.94
C GLY A 343 14.89 1.44 -26.63
N LYS A 344 14.93 0.17 -26.18
CA LYS A 344 14.09 -0.30 -25.06
C LYS A 344 14.69 -0.12 -23.66
N THR A 345 15.95 0.29 -23.56
CA THR A 345 16.63 0.42 -22.26
C THR A 345 17.61 1.58 -22.23
N ALA A 346 17.77 2.20 -21.06
CA ALA A 346 18.83 3.16 -20.78
C ALA A 346 19.44 2.86 -19.40
N PRO A 347 20.79 2.99 -19.23
CA PRO A 347 21.43 2.84 -17.94
C PRO A 347 21.14 4.06 -17.06
N ILE A 348 20.96 3.80 -15.76
CA ILE A 348 20.82 4.84 -14.75
C ILE A 348 21.84 4.60 -13.63
N SER A 349 22.56 5.64 -13.23
CA SER A 349 23.65 5.57 -12.26
C SER A 349 23.73 6.82 -11.38
N GLY A 350 24.65 6.81 -10.42
CA GLY A 350 24.86 7.94 -9.51
C GLY A 350 23.90 7.95 -8.31
N TRP A 351 23.37 6.78 -7.96
CA TRP A 351 22.54 6.60 -6.78
C TRP A 351 23.32 6.89 -5.49
N GLN A 352 22.72 7.64 -4.59
CA GLN A 352 23.14 7.74 -3.20
C GLN A 352 22.51 6.58 -2.43
N THR A 353 23.32 5.74 -1.80
CA THR A 353 22.89 4.46 -1.22
C THR A 353 23.11 4.42 0.28
N CYS A 354 22.22 3.77 0.99
CA CYS A 354 22.35 3.44 2.40
C CYS A 354 22.08 1.94 2.60
N LYS A 355 23.03 1.22 3.18
CA LYS A 355 22.83 -0.16 3.62
C LYS A 355 21.95 -0.13 4.86
N VAL A 356 20.88 -0.92 4.83
CA VAL A 356 19.94 -1.12 5.96
C VAL A 356 19.84 -2.61 6.30
N GLY A 357 18.89 -2.99 7.12
CA GLY A 357 18.65 -4.41 7.43
C GLY A 357 18.31 -5.24 6.19
N GLY A 358 18.61 -6.54 6.25
CA GLY A 358 18.32 -7.46 5.15
C GLY A 358 16.85 -7.48 4.77
N GLY A 359 16.57 -7.51 3.47
CA GLY A 359 15.21 -7.53 2.95
C GLY A 359 14.51 -6.18 2.96
N ALA A 360 15.20 -5.08 2.63
CA ALA A 360 14.57 -3.75 2.50
C ALA A 360 13.37 -3.81 1.56
N ARG A 361 12.15 -3.61 2.09
CA ARG A 361 10.91 -3.90 1.37
C ARG A 361 10.10 -2.65 1.10
N THR A 362 9.17 -2.31 1.96
CA THR A 362 8.37 -1.09 1.86
C THR A 362 9.12 0.03 2.54
N ILE A 363 9.15 1.19 1.89
CA ILE A 363 9.70 2.42 2.42
C ILE A 363 8.63 3.51 2.43
N SER A 364 8.65 4.36 3.44
CA SER A 364 7.86 5.58 3.53
C SER A 364 8.74 6.71 4.05
N LEU A 365 8.44 7.95 3.68
CA LEU A 365 9.23 9.11 4.11
C LEU A 365 8.44 9.95 5.11
N SER A 366 9.15 10.54 6.06
CA SER A 366 8.56 11.53 6.96
C SER A 366 7.94 12.71 6.18
N PRO A 367 7.01 13.45 6.74
CA PRO A 367 6.39 14.59 6.06
C PRO A 367 7.39 15.59 5.47
N SER A 368 8.46 15.91 6.17
CA SER A 368 9.56 16.75 5.65
C SER A 368 10.38 16.05 4.55
N GLY A 369 10.36 14.72 4.48
CA GLY A 369 11.25 13.92 3.64
C GLY A 369 12.67 13.75 4.22
N ASN A 370 12.96 14.25 5.43
CA ASN A 370 14.28 14.15 6.05
C ASN A 370 14.62 12.75 6.56
N PHE A 371 13.62 11.90 6.79
CA PHE A 371 13.81 10.52 7.23
C PHE A 371 13.05 9.56 6.32
N ALA A 372 13.73 8.49 5.91
CA ALA A 372 13.12 7.35 5.24
C ALA A 372 13.05 6.15 6.19
N PHE A 373 11.86 5.62 6.36
CA PHE A 373 11.56 4.43 7.15
C PHE A 373 11.52 3.22 6.22
N ALA A 374 12.19 2.15 6.60
CA ALA A 374 12.26 0.91 5.80
C ALA A 374 11.87 -0.31 6.63
N ALA A 375 10.88 -1.05 6.16
CA ALA A 375 10.55 -2.38 6.68
C ALA A 375 11.56 -3.39 6.11
N CYS A 376 12.46 -3.89 6.96
CA CYS A 376 13.51 -4.84 6.60
C CYS A 376 13.07 -6.26 6.95
N ASN A 377 12.42 -6.94 6.00
CA ASN A 377 11.65 -8.15 6.28
C ASN A 377 12.52 -9.35 6.72
N SER A 378 13.67 -9.56 6.11
CA SER A 378 14.55 -10.67 6.50
C SER A 378 15.28 -10.41 7.82
N ALA A 379 15.50 -9.15 8.18
CA ALA A 379 16.11 -8.76 9.44
C ALA A 379 15.10 -8.60 10.58
N SER A 380 13.79 -8.57 10.31
CA SER A 380 12.74 -8.28 11.29
C SER A 380 12.96 -6.93 11.98
N GLN A 381 13.19 -5.89 11.19
CA GLN A 381 13.56 -4.56 11.66
C GLN A 381 12.79 -3.45 10.96
N LEU A 382 12.55 -2.37 11.71
CA LEU A 382 12.30 -1.03 11.18
C LEU A 382 13.63 -0.28 11.20
N CYS A 383 14.14 0.10 10.03
CA CYS A 383 15.35 0.91 9.88
C CYS A 383 14.98 2.34 9.48
N VAL A 384 15.70 3.32 10.02
CA VAL A 384 15.53 4.73 9.67
C VAL A 384 16.81 5.26 9.05
N VAL A 385 16.67 5.90 7.89
CA VAL A 385 17.74 6.56 7.14
C VAL A 385 17.52 8.07 7.18
N ASP A 386 18.52 8.82 7.62
CA ASP A 386 18.55 10.27 7.39
C ASP A 386 18.84 10.50 5.90
N THR A 387 17.85 11.03 5.20
CA THR A 387 17.93 11.20 3.75
C THR A 387 18.93 12.28 3.33
N ARG A 388 19.24 13.26 4.19
CA ARG A 388 20.18 14.34 3.91
C ARG A 388 21.61 13.80 3.79
N THR A 389 21.95 12.82 4.63
CA THR A 389 23.28 12.19 4.70
C THR A 389 23.33 10.80 4.05
N MET A 390 22.18 10.19 3.77
CA MET A 390 22.03 8.80 3.35
C MET A 390 22.73 7.82 4.30
N LYS A 391 22.58 8.05 5.61
CA LYS A 391 23.09 7.17 6.66
C LYS A 391 21.93 6.59 7.47
N GLN A 392 22.04 5.31 7.86
CA GLN A 392 21.14 4.70 8.81
C GLN A 392 21.38 5.30 10.20
N VAL A 393 20.33 5.84 10.83
CA VAL A 393 20.42 6.56 12.12
C VAL A 393 19.75 5.82 13.26
N ALA A 394 18.76 4.95 12.98
CA ALA A 394 18.11 4.16 14.00
C ALA A 394 17.65 2.79 13.44
N THR A 395 17.53 1.80 14.35
CA THR A 395 17.01 0.46 14.05
C THR A 395 16.22 -0.05 15.23
N LEU A 396 14.97 -0.44 14.98
CA LEU A 396 14.08 -1.04 15.97
C LEU A 396 13.74 -2.47 15.56
N THR A 397 13.90 -3.45 16.46
CA THR A 397 13.45 -4.83 16.22
C THR A 397 11.93 -4.86 16.22
N ILE A 398 11.35 -5.54 15.24
CA ILE A 398 9.90 -5.66 15.02
C ILE A 398 9.54 -7.15 14.90
N ASP A 399 8.25 -7.48 14.98
CA ASP A 399 7.77 -8.84 14.72
C ASP A 399 8.21 -9.33 13.34
N SER A 400 8.43 -10.64 13.24
CA SER A 400 9.05 -11.30 12.08
C SER A 400 8.37 -11.00 10.76
N TYR A 401 9.20 -10.73 9.76
CA TYR A 401 8.83 -10.46 8.38
C TYR A 401 7.89 -9.25 8.21
N PRO A 402 8.32 -8.04 8.63
CA PRO A 402 7.59 -6.82 8.32
C PRO A 402 7.51 -6.62 6.80
N VAL A 403 6.31 -6.34 6.30
CA VAL A 403 6.04 -6.28 4.86
C VAL A 403 5.37 -4.99 4.42
N GLY A 404 4.43 -4.48 5.18
CA GLY A 404 3.80 -3.19 4.97
C GLY A 404 4.28 -2.18 5.99
N LEU A 405 4.35 -0.94 5.57
CA LEU A 405 4.75 0.18 6.42
C LEU A 405 4.11 1.45 5.86
N ASP A 406 3.55 2.26 6.75
CA ASP A 406 3.17 3.62 6.41
C ASP A 406 3.38 4.54 7.61
N ILE A 407 3.50 5.85 7.32
CA ILE A 407 3.68 6.91 8.30
C ILE A 407 2.47 7.82 8.33
N SER A 408 2.06 8.26 9.53
CA SER A 408 0.97 9.22 9.67
C SER A 408 1.29 10.56 9.02
N ALA A 409 0.28 11.28 8.58
CA ALA A 409 0.44 12.54 7.87
C ALA A 409 1.10 13.66 8.71
N ASP A 410 1.12 13.52 10.04
CA ASP A 410 1.84 14.39 10.98
C ASP A 410 3.23 13.86 11.37
N GLY A 411 3.62 12.70 10.82
CA GLY A 411 4.89 12.04 11.08
C GLY A 411 5.01 11.33 12.43
N ARG A 412 4.02 11.44 13.32
CA ARG A 412 4.12 10.97 14.71
C ARG A 412 4.05 9.47 14.88
N PHE A 413 3.44 8.77 13.93
CA PHE A 413 3.24 7.32 14.01
C PHE A 413 3.68 6.62 12.75
N VAL A 414 4.33 5.48 12.93
CA VAL A 414 4.59 4.50 11.89
C VAL A 414 3.85 3.21 12.25
N VAL A 415 3.07 2.68 11.33
CA VAL A 415 2.45 1.36 11.48
C VAL A 415 3.17 0.36 10.57
N LEU A 416 3.51 -0.79 11.13
CA LEU A 416 4.10 -1.91 10.40
C LEU A 416 3.21 -3.14 10.49
N THR A 417 3.10 -3.84 9.37
CA THR A 417 2.47 -5.15 9.30
C THR A 417 3.53 -6.24 9.15
N SER A 418 3.50 -7.24 10.01
CA SER A 418 4.41 -8.38 9.98
C SER A 418 3.65 -9.63 9.55
N GLN A 419 3.93 -10.10 8.35
CA GLN A 419 3.19 -11.20 7.70
C GLN A 419 3.64 -12.59 8.17
N GLY A 420 4.89 -12.71 8.61
CA GLY A 420 5.54 -13.99 8.78
C GLY A 420 6.00 -14.62 7.47
N ARG A 421 6.60 -15.77 7.55
CA ARG A 421 7.06 -16.53 6.38
C ARG A 421 6.82 -18.01 6.57
N ARG A 422 6.12 -18.66 5.62
CA ARG A 422 5.85 -20.11 5.65
C ARG A 422 5.25 -20.59 6.97
N GLY A 423 4.35 -19.80 7.57
CA GLY A 423 3.73 -20.12 8.84
C GLY A 423 4.59 -19.84 10.08
N HIS A 424 5.81 -19.29 9.90
CA HIS A 424 6.68 -18.91 11.01
C HIS A 424 6.61 -17.41 11.29
N GLY A 425 6.33 -17.05 12.55
CA GLY A 425 6.20 -15.67 13.02
C GLY A 425 5.09 -14.88 12.30
N GLY A 426 5.11 -13.57 12.44
CA GLY A 426 4.15 -12.68 11.79
C GLY A 426 2.79 -12.65 12.48
N ASN A 427 1.74 -12.39 11.72
CA ASN A 427 0.40 -12.09 12.21
C ASN A 427 0.41 -11.01 13.28
N ALA A 428 1.19 -9.95 13.03
CA ALA A 428 1.37 -8.85 13.96
C ALA A 428 1.27 -7.50 13.24
N VAL A 429 0.75 -6.52 13.97
CA VAL A 429 0.75 -5.10 13.61
C VAL A 429 1.38 -4.34 14.76
N ASN A 430 2.35 -3.51 14.45
CA ASN A 430 3.04 -2.67 15.43
C ASN A 430 2.78 -1.20 15.13
N LEU A 431 2.33 -0.46 16.15
CA LEU A 431 2.24 0.99 16.14
C LEU A 431 3.48 1.53 16.85
N VAL A 432 4.28 2.29 16.12
CA VAL A 432 5.52 2.91 16.58
C VAL A 432 5.33 4.41 16.64
N GLU A 433 5.47 5.00 17.82
CA GLU A 433 5.53 6.45 18.00
C GLU A 433 6.91 6.95 17.60
N VAL A 434 6.94 8.05 16.85
CA VAL A 434 8.15 8.69 16.38
C VAL A 434 8.24 10.08 16.99
N THR A 435 9.35 10.35 17.65
CA THR A 435 9.68 11.68 18.18
C THR A 435 10.89 12.22 17.44
N TYR A 436 10.76 13.41 16.88
CA TYR A 436 11.82 14.10 16.16
C TYR A 436 12.38 15.24 17.03
N LYS A 437 13.68 15.51 16.91
CA LYS A 437 14.31 16.67 17.53
C LYS A 437 13.80 17.98 16.91
N GLU A 438 13.62 17.98 15.58
CA GLU A 438 13.02 19.08 14.84
C GLU A 438 11.57 18.70 14.48
N LYS A 439 10.63 19.63 14.64
CA LYS A 439 9.22 19.38 14.37
C LYS A 439 9.00 19.07 12.89
N GLU A 440 8.32 17.97 12.59
CA GLU A 440 7.88 17.64 11.24
C GLU A 440 6.69 18.54 10.82
N PRO A 441 6.62 18.93 9.53
CA PRO A 441 5.44 19.63 9.03
C PRO A 441 4.21 18.71 9.04
N THR A 442 3.04 19.27 9.21
CA THR A 442 1.78 18.56 9.01
C THR A 442 1.39 18.60 7.52
N SER A 443 0.52 17.67 7.08
CA SER A 443 0.01 17.74 5.72
C SER A 443 -1.05 18.84 5.59
N ALA A 444 -1.13 19.48 4.44
CA ALA A 444 -2.13 20.51 4.15
C ALA A 444 -3.57 20.05 4.43
N LEU A 445 -3.89 18.77 4.20
CA LEU A 445 -5.21 18.21 4.50
C LEU A 445 -5.54 18.15 6.00
N ILE A 446 -4.54 17.98 6.85
CA ILE A 446 -4.74 18.04 8.32
C ILE A 446 -4.95 19.48 8.75
N ASP A 447 -4.16 20.40 8.20
CA ASP A 447 -4.23 21.81 8.55
C ASP A 447 -5.58 22.41 8.11
N GLU A 448 -6.03 22.15 6.87
CA GLU A 448 -7.36 22.55 6.37
C GLU A 448 -8.51 22.01 7.23
N GLN A 449 -8.45 20.73 7.63
CA GLN A 449 -9.50 20.15 8.48
C GLN A 449 -9.53 20.74 9.89
N LYS A 450 -8.36 21.06 10.44
CA LYS A 450 -8.27 21.71 11.73
C LYS A 450 -8.87 23.12 11.67
N GLU A 451 -8.60 23.86 10.60
CA GLU A 451 -9.22 25.16 10.36
C GLU A 451 -10.74 25.05 10.22
N GLU A 452 -11.26 24.02 9.50
CA GLU A 452 -12.70 23.76 9.40
C GLU A 452 -13.32 23.37 10.75
N GLU A 453 -12.67 22.51 11.53
CA GLU A 453 -13.13 22.12 12.87
C GLU A 453 -13.12 23.31 13.85
N ASP A 454 -12.08 24.12 13.82
CA ASP A 454 -11.94 25.32 14.63
C ASP A 454 -13.01 26.39 14.24
N ALA A 455 -13.28 26.53 12.93
CA ALA A 455 -14.33 27.42 12.41
C ALA A 455 -15.73 26.95 12.82
N VAL A 456 -16.02 25.64 12.75
CA VAL A 456 -17.29 25.06 13.21
C VAL A 456 -17.43 25.21 14.72
N ALA A 457 -16.38 24.95 15.48
CA ALA A 457 -16.39 25.13 16.95
C ALA A 457 -16.63 26.59 17.35
N ALA A 458 -15.98 27.52 16.64
CA ALA A 458 -16.19 28.96 16.86
C ALA A 458 -17.62 29.40 16.53
N LYS A 459 -18.20 28.84 15.45
CA LYS A 459 -19.58 29.12 15.06
C LYS A 459 -20.60 28.58 16.08
N VAL A 460 -20.37 27.36 16.56
CA VAL A 460 -21.21 26.74 17.60
C VAL A 460 -21.12 27.54 18.91
N ALA A 461 -19.89 27.99 19.28
CA ALA A 461 -19.70 28.83 20.46
C ALA A 461 -20.43 30.19 20.34
N GLN A 462 -20.37 30.84 19.16
CA GLN A 462 -21.10 32.08 18.90
C GLN A 462 -22.62 31.90 18.92
N GLU A 463 -23.12 30.81 18.33
CA GLU A 463 -24.56 30.50 18.35
C GLU A 463 -25.03 30.23 19.78
N GLN A 464 -24.18 29.60 20.61
CA GLN A 464 -24.48 29.34 22.02
C GLN A 464 -24.45 30.63 22.85
N GLU A 465 -23.47 31.51 22.62
CA GLU A 465 -23.38 32.84 23.29
C GLU A 465 -24.55 33.75 22.89
N GLN A 466 -24.99 33.70 21.61
CA GLN A 466 -26.19 34.42 21.14
C GLN A 466 -27.49 33.83 21.73
N ALA A 467 -27.59 32.52 21.85
CA ALA A 467 -28.73 31.87 22.47
C ALA A 467 -28.81 32.18 23.97
N ASP A 468 -27.67 32.22 24.68
CA ASP A 468 -27.58 32.60 26.09
C ASP A 468 -27.91 34.09 26.30
N ALA A 469 -27.49 34.96 25.36
CA ALA A 469 -27.78 36.40 25.40
C ALA A 469 -29.26 36.74 25.08
N GLN A 470 -29.92 35.90 24.24
CA GLN A 470 -31.34 36.10 23.87
C GLN A 470 -32.34 35.41 24.83
N SER A 471 -31.89 34.40 25.57
CA SER A 471 -32.72 33.67 26.52
C SER A 471 -32.49 34.17 27.92
N GLY A 472 -33.35 35.04 28.41
CA GLY A 472 -33.55 35.21 29.85
C GLY A 472 -34.23 33.98 30.48
N ILE A 473 -33.87 32.80 30.01
CA ILE A 473 -34.51 31.51 30.32
C ILE A 473 -33.58 30.69 31.22
N ASP A 474 -34.16 30.20 32.32
CA ASP A 474 -33.54 29.31 33.29
C ASP A 474 -32.67 28.21 32.68
N TRP A 475 -31.46 28.07 33.17
CA TRP A 475 -30.47 27.05 32.83
C TRP A 475 -31.02 25.61 32.82
N TRP A 476 -32.19 25.39 33.42
CA TRP A 476 -32.88 24.11 33.49
C TRP A 476 -33.33 23.60 32.10
N TYR A 477 -33.72 24.51 31.18
CA TYR A 477 -34.13 24.14 29.81
C TYR A 477 -32.98 23.80 28.89
N ILE A 478 -31.81 24.36 29.12
CA ILE A 478 -30.60 24.11 28.30
C ILE A 478 -30.07 22.69 28.55
N GLY A 479 -30.07 22.23 29.80
CA GLY A 479 -29.71 20.85 30.15
C GLY A 479 -30.57 19.78 29.48
N VAL A 480 -31.87 20.06 29.32
CA VAL A 480 -32.82 19.14 28.66
C VAL A 480 -32.62 19.09 27.14
N ALA A 481 -32.31 20.21 26.49
CA ALA A 481 -32.09 20.28 25.06
C ALA A 481 -30.78 19.60 24.63
N VAL A 482 -29.70 19.80 25.38
CA VAL A 482 -28.40 19.14 25.14
C VAL A 482 -28.49 17.63 25.41
N GLY A 483 -29.23 17.22 26.47
CA GLY A 483 -29.50 15.81 26.76
C GLY A 483 -30.32 15.13 25.65
N PHE A 484 -31.26 15.86 25.02
CA PHE A 484 -32.10 15.35 23.95
C PHE A 484 -31.32 15.15 22.63
N VAL A 485 -30.39 16.07 22.29
CA VAL A 485 -29.56 15.98 21.10
C VAL A 485 -28.52 14.86 21.25
N LEU A 486 -27.90 14.71 22.41
CA LEU A 486 -27.00 13.61 22.72
C LEU A 486 -27.73 12.26 22.77
N GLY A 487 -28.97 12.23 23.26
CA GLY A 487 -29.85 11.05 23.27
C GLY A 487 -30.25 10.61 21.85
N LEU A 488 -30.56 11.56 20.96
CA LEU A 488 -30.88 11.27 19.56
C LEU A 488 -29.67 10.76 18.78
N MET A 489 -28.48 11.27 19.04
CA MET A 489 -27.24 10.76 18.46
C MET A 489 -26.91 9.35 18.97
N ALA A 490 -27.13 9.04 20.24
CA ALA A 490 -26.97 7.71 20.80
C ALA A 490 -28.00 6.72 20.23
N VAL A 491 -29.24 7.13 20.04
CA VAL A 491 -30.31 6.28 19.45
C VAL A 491 -30.06 6.03 17.95
N ALA A 492 -29.55 7.03 17.21
CA ALA A 492 -29.11 6.84 15.82
C ALA A 492 -27.93 5.88 15.73
N PHE A 493 -27.01 5.94 16.70
CA PHE A 493 -25.87 5.04 16.77
C PHE A 493 -26.26 3.59 17.12
N PHE A 494 -27.29 3.40 17.95
CA PHE A 494 -27.77 2.06 18.35
C PHE A 494 -28.80 1.45 17.37
N ARG A 495 -29.55 2.25 16.59
CA ARG A 495 -30.46 1.74 15.56
C ARG A 495 -29.77 1.26 14.29
N GLY A 496 -28.56 1.70 14.02
CA GLY A 496 -27.72 1.17 12.92
C GLY A 496 -27.15 -0.24 13.17
N ARG A 497 -27.37 -0.85 14.34
CA ARG A 497 -26.86 -2.18 14.73
C ARG A 497 -27.86 -3.33 14.67
N LYS A 498 -29.10 -3.08 14.23
CA LYS A 498 -30.07 -4.17 14.01
C LYS A 498 -30.66 -4.04 12.61
N LYS A 499 -29.93 -4.54 11.65
CA LYS A 499 -30.44 -5.22 10.43
C LYS A 499 -29.29 -5.98 9.79
#